data_c454cbb1bcc9b12c12744b17ec4880c3
#
_entry.id   c454cbb1bcc9b12c12744b17ec4880c3
#
_cell.length_a   1.000
_cell.length_b   1.000
_cell.length_c   1.000
_cell.angle_alpha   90.00
_cell.angle_beta   90.00
_cell.angle_gamma   90.00
#
_symmetry.space_group_name_H-M   'P 1'
#
loop_
_entity.id
_entity.type
_entity.pdbx_description
1 polymer ?
#
loop_
_entity_poly.entity_id
_entity_poly.type
_entity_poly.pdbx_seq_one_letter_code
_entity_poly.pdbx_strand_id
1 'polypeptide(L)'
;MQLYSGKNHLYANQGKAVANLYGEMTEQFIKRDEELAQEMADFKNGKWAGMELASHIGFTNWNDEDWRYPVKYTVRLPQKPRLVVSRADETVHYTNQYFPKSLIIEDFSWENVRTVKLQIANGGQGTVHWNIVKGARKVGMDGVSRESDTAENCEWIAFSAMSGETKLQDEVTLIIKKENLPFNKMTECSFEIRTDTEFVPVIVKTEKKESSQIPDHTFVPENGIYAINAQHFSEKAEAVF
;
A
#
# COMPACT_ATOMS: atom_id res chain seq x y z
N MET A 1 -15.57 11.52 -1.39
CA MET A 1 -15.26 11.79 -2.78
C MET A 1 -13.75 11.84 -3.03
N GLN A 2 -12.97 12.81 -2.58
CA GLN A 2 -11.52 12.95 -2.84
C GLN A 2 -10.69 11.70 -2.49
N LEU A 3 -10.96 11.07 -1.35
CA LEU A 3 -10.28 9.82 -0.95
C LEU A 3 -10.49 8.70 -1.97
N TYR A 4 -11.71 8.53 -2.49
CA TYR A 4 -12.01 7.48 -3.46
C TYR A 4 -11.41 7.78 -4.84
N SER A 5 -11.41 9.04 -5.25
CA SER A 5 -10.68 9.46 -6.45
C SER A 5 -9.18 9.18 -6.33
N GLY A 6 -8.54 9.53 -5.20
CA GLY A 6 -7.14 9.22 -4.95
C GLY A 6 -6.85 7.72 -4.99
N LYS A 7 -7.70 6.89 -4.37
CA LYS A 7 -7.59 5.42 -4.45
C LYS A 7 -7.81 4.89 -5.87
N ASN A 8 -8.79 5.46 -6.60
CA ASN A 8 -9.00 5.10 -8.00
C ASN A 8 -7.76 5.35 -8.84
N HIS A 9 -7.14 6.53 -8.71
CA HIS A 9 -5.91 6.87 -9.44
C HIS A 9 -4.75 5.94 -9.09
N LEU A 10 -4.51 5.70 -7.80
CA LEU A 10 -3.45 4.81 -7.34
C LEU A 10 -3.62 3.40 -7.93
N TYR A 11 -4.80 2.81 -7.77
CA TYR A 11 -5.04 1.44 -8.19
C TYR A 11 -5.19 1.30 -9.71
N ALA A 12 -5.64 2.35 -10.42
CA ALA A 12 -5.62 2.38 -11.87
C ALA A 12 -4.18 2.37 -12.42
N ASN A 13 -3.28 3.14 -11.84
CA ASN A 13 -1.87 3.13 -12.19
C ASN A 13 -1.20 1.77 -11.89
N GLN A 14 -1.71 1.03 -10.91
CA GLN A 14 -1.26 -0.32 -10.59
C GLN A 14 -1.97 -1.39 -11.45
N GLY A 15 -2.90 -1.02 -12.33
CA GLY A 15 -3.65 -1.96 -13.18
C GLY A 15 -4.58 -2.90 -12.42
N LYS A 16 -5.02 -2.54 -11.23
CA LYS A 16 -5.88 -3.34 -10.35
C LYS A 16 -7.37 -3.15 -10.69
N ALA A 17 -8.13 -4.24 -10.71
CA ALA A 17 -9.59 -4.22 -10.96
C ALA A 17 -10.37 -3.37 -9.94
N VAL A 18 -9.90 -3.31 -8.70
CA VAL A 18 -10.51 -2.52 -7.62
C VAL A 18 -10.54 -1.02 -7.92
N ALA A 19 -9.74 -0.53 -8.87
CA ALA A 19 -9.78 0.86 -9.32
C ALA A 19 -11.16 1.24 -9.85
N ASN A 20 -11.80 0.36 -10.62
CA ASN A 20 -13.13 0.63 -11.18
C ASN A 20 -14.19 0.80 -10.09
N LEU A 21 -14.13 -0.01 -9.03
CA LEU A 21 -15.01 0.14 -7.86
C LEU A 21 -14.85 1.52 -7.21
N TYR A 22 -13.62 1.99 -7.01
CA TYR A 22 -13.39 3.32 -6.45
C TYR A 22 -13.78 4.45 -7.39
N GLY A 23 -13.71 4.23 -8.71
CA GLY A 23 -14.25 5.14 -9.70
C GLY A 23 -15.77 5.29 -9.58
N GLU A 24 -16.51 4.17 -9.47
CA GLU A 24 -17.95 4.17 -9.25
C GLU A 24 -18.35 4.84 -7.93
N MET A 25 -17.61 4.57 -6.84
CA MET A 25 -17.82 5.23 -5.56
C MET A 25 -17.60 6.75 -5.65
N THR A 26 -16.60 7.20 -6.42
CA THR A 26 -16.35 8.62 -6.66
C THR A 26 -17.57 9.28 -7.31
N GLU A 27 -18.13 8.67 -8.35
CA GLU A 27 -19.35 9.16 -9.02
C GLU A 27 -20.56 9.20 -8.08
N GLN A 28 -20.75 8.17 -7.27
CA GLN A 28 -21.84 8.14 -6.30
C GLN A 28 -21.75 9.30 -5.30
N PHE A 29 -20.54 9.63 -4.85
CA PHE A 29 -20.33 10.75 -3.93
C PHE A 29 -20.44 12.13 -4.61
N ILE A 30 -20.10 12.25 -5.90
CA ILE A 30 -20.38 13.46 -6.68
C ILE A 30 -21.88 13.67 -6.77
N LYS A 31 -22.64 12.63 -7.16
CA LYS A 31 -24.10 12.70 -7.24
C LYS A 31 -24.73 13.04 -5.88
N ARG A 32 -24.21 12.46 -4.78
CA ARG A 32 -24.72 12.77 -3.44
C ARG A 32 -24.46 14.23 -3.05
N ASP A 33 -23.35 14.80 -3.46
CA ASP A 33 -23.03 16.21 -3.25
C ASP A 33 -24.02 17.12 -3.99
N GLU A 34 -24.33 16.82 -5.25
CA GLU A 34 -25.34 17.52 -6.05
C GLU A 34 -26.74 17.44 -5.42
N GLU A 35 -27.13 16.25 -4.91
CA GLU A 35 -28.41 16.06 -4.20
C GLU A 35 -28.47 16.92 -2.92
N LEU A 36 -27.40 16.99 -2.15
CA LEU A 36 -27.32 17.81 -0.93
C LEU A 36 -27.39 19.30 -1.24
N ALA A 37 -26.74 19.75 -2.32
CA ALA A 37 -26.85 21.12 -2.78
C ALA A 37 -28.32 21.47 -3.13
N GLN A 38 -29.02 20.58 -3.84
CA GLN A 38 -30.42 20.77 -4.16
C GLN A 38 -31.31 20.75 -2.91
N GLU A 39 -31.07 19.82 -1.95
CA GLU A 39 -31.79 19.80 -0.66
C GLU A 39 -31.61 21.12 0.11
N MET A 40 -30.41 21.71 0.07
CA MET A 40 -30.12 22.99 0.68
C MET A 40 -30.85 24.13 -0.02
N ALA A 41 -30.85 24.16 -1.36
CA ALA A 41 -31.57 25.15 -2.15
C ALA A 41 -33.07 25.16 -1.84
N ASP A 42 -33.67 23.98 -1.69
CA ASP A 42 -35.12 23.81 -1.45
C ASP A 42 -35.51 24.03 0.03
N PHE A 43 -34.54 24.06 0.92
CA PHE A 43 -34.80 24.18 2.36
C PHE A 43 -35.59 25.44 2.72
N LYS A 44 -36.63 25.27 3.54
CA LYS A 44 -37.57 26.37 3.95
C LYS A 44 -38.11 27.18 2.76
N ASN A 45 -38.61 26.48 1.73
CA ASN A 45 -39.18 27.09 0.54
C ASN A 45 -38.19 27.99 -0.23
N GLY A 46 -36.93 27.56 -0.32
CA GLY A 46 -35.90 28.27 -1.08
C GLY A 46 -35.29 29.46 -0.34
N LYS A 47 -35.45 29.56 0.98
CA LYS A 47 -34.84 30.67 1.76
C LYS A 47 -33.33 30.77 1.59
N TRP A 48 -32.64 29.65 1.35
CA TRP A 48 -31.19 29.54 1.23
C TRP A 48 -30.74 29.27 -0.22
N ALA A 49 -31.65 29.36 -1.18
CA ALA A 49 -31.31 29.15 -2.58
C ALA A 49 -30.23 30.15 -3.02
N GLY A 50 -29.22 29.63 -3.73
CA GLY A 50 -28.07 30.39 -4.19
C GLY A 50 -26.85 30.37 -3.24
N MET A 51 -26.99 29.89 -1.99
CA MET A 51 -25.84 29.70 -1.12
C MET A 51 -25.00 28.47 -1.47
N GLU A 52 -25.62 27.48 -2.11
CA GLU A 52 -24.99 26.26 -2.64
C GLU A 52 -24.13 26.50 -3.89
N LEU A 53 -24.28 27.67 -4.52
CA LEU A 53 -23.55 28.02 -5.75
C LEU A 53 -22.08 28.38 -5.52
N ALA A 54 -21.65 28.54 -4.25
CA ALA A 54 -20.26 28.75 -3.95
C ALA A 54 -19.43 27.50 -4.26
N SER A 55 -18.32 27.70 -4.96
CA SER A 55 -17.40 26.59 -5.30
C SER A 55 -16.84 25.95 -4.03
N HIS A 56 -17.21 24.70 -3.76
CA HIS A 56 -16.79 23.95 -2.57
C HIS A 56 -16.00 22.69 -2.89
N ILE A 57 -15.97 22.30 -4.17
CA ILE A 57 -15.19 21.17 -4.69
C ILE A 57 -14.05 21.70 -5.55
N GLY A 58 -12.82 21.29 -5.23
CA GLY A 58 -11.64 21.71 -6.00
C GLY A 58 -11.31 23.18 -5.85
N PHE A 59 -11.79 23.83 -4.78
CA PHE A 59 -11.50 25.22 -4.48
C PHE A 59 -10.00 25.44 -4.30
N THR A 60 -9.43 26.32 -5.11
CA THR A 60 -8.01 26.68 -5.08
C THR A 60 -7.77 28.17 -4.81
N ASN A 61 -8.73 29.03 -5.13
CA ASN A 61 -8.65 30.48 -4.99
C ASN A 61 -10.06 31.06 -4.82
N TRP A 62 -10.18 32.21 -4.14
CA TRP A 62 -11.44 32.95 -3.94
C TRP A 62 -12.08 33.42 -5.25
N ASN A 63 -11.31 33.52 -6.33
CA ASN A 63 -11.78 33.88 -7.66
C ASN A 63 -12.01 32.67 -8.57
N ASP A 64 -12.01 31.45 -8.02
CA ASP A 64 -12.19 30.22 -8.79
C ASP A 64 -13.70 29.99 -8.97
N GLU A 65 -14.20 30.25 -10.16
CA GLU A 65 -15.60 30.05 -10.53
C GLU A 65 -15.86 28.61 -11.06
N ASP A 66 -14.79 27.85 -11.33
CA ASP A 66 -14.90 26.53 -11.88
C ASP A 66 -15.00 25.43 -10.81
N TRP A 67 -16.03 24.63 -10.93
CA TRP A 67 -16.18 23.41 -10.15
C TRP A 67 -15.27 22.33 -10.70
N ARG A 68 -14.30 21.90 -9.89
CA ARG A 68 -13.33 20.89 -10.30
C ARG A 68 -13.66 19.57 -9.63
N TYR A 69 -14.61 18.84 -10.18
CA TYR A 69 -14.88 17.49 -9.73
C TYR A 69 -13.66 16.59 -9.91
N PRO A 70 -13.39 15.68 -8.96
CA PRO A 70 -12.29 14.76 -9.08
C PRO A 70 -12.49 13.83 -10.28
N VAL A 71 -11.43 13.69 -11.07
CA VAL A 71 -11.40 12.82 -12.24
C VAL A 71 -11.34 11.36 -11.80
N LYS A 72 -11.97 10.46 -12.54
CA LYS A 72 -11.83 9.01 -12.38
C LYS A 72 -11.14 8.39 -13.59
N TYR A 73 -10.44 7.29 -13.34
CA TYR A 73 -9.90 6.42 -14.38
C TYR A 73 -10.67 5.10 -14.43
N THR A 74 -10.80 4.55 -15.64
CA THR A 74 -11.37 3.22 -15.85
C THR A 74 -10.29 2.29 -16.37
N VAL A 75 -10.05 1.20 -15.66
CA VAL A 75 -9.11 0.16 -16.07
C VAL A 75 -9.84 -0.84 -16.96
N ARG A 76 -9.31 -1.02 -18.18
CA ARG A 76 -9.79 -2.08 -19.07
C ARG A 76 -9.22 -3.41 -18.63
N LEU A 77 -10.06 -4.28 -18.09
CA LEU A 77 -9.66 -5.57 -17.56
C LEU A 77 -9.55 -6.62 -18.68
N PRO A 78 -8.39 -7.32 -18.82
CA PRO A 78 -8.29 -8.50 -19.67
C PRO A 78 -9.24 -9.60 -19.20
N GLN A 79 -9.60 -10.51 -20.12
CA GLN A 79 -10.57 -11.58 -19.82
C GLN A 79 -10.09 -12.58 -18.77
N LYS A 80 -8.77 -12.80 -18.68
CA LYS A 80 -8.18 -13.71 -17.69
C LYS A 80 -7.81 -12.96 -16.43
N PRO A 81 -7.94 -13.59 -15.26
CA PRO A 81 -7.43 -13.03 -14.01
C PRO A 81 -5.92 -12.82 -14.11
N ARG A 82 -5.39 -11.79 -13.45
CA ARG A 82 -3.97 -11.46 -13.42
C ARG A 82 -3.55 -11.14 -12.00
N LEU A 83 -2.44 -11.71 -11.59
CA LEU A 83 -1.86 -11.44 -10.28
C LEU A 83 -1.17 -10.08 -10.27
N VAL A 84 -1.57 -9.21 -9.32
CA VAL A 84 -0.91 -7.93 -9.04
C VAL A 84 -0.61 -7.88 -7.55
N VAL A 85 0.65 -7.65 -7.20
CA VAL A 85 1.10 -7.55 -5.80
C VAL A 85 1.72 -6.17 -5.56
N SER A 86 1.42 -5.58 -4.42
CA SER A 86 2.07 -4.35 -3.97
C SER A 86 2.16 -4.31 -2.44
N ARG A 87 2.98 -3.44 -1.89
CA ARG A 87 2.83 -3.03 -0.49
C ARG A 87 1.67 -2.04 -0.37
N ALA A 88 1.02 -2.03 0.79
CA ALA A 88 -0.11 -1.12 1.03
C ALA A 88 0.31 0.35 1.17
N ASP A 89 1.56 0.59 1.56
CA ASP A 89 2.18 1.89 1.79
C ASP A 89 3.01 2.41 0.61
N GLU A 90 3.01 1.69 -0.53
CA GLU A 90 3.78 2.05 -1.72
C GLU A 90 2.92 2.22 -2.97
N THR A 91 3.42 3.00 -3.92
CA THR A 91 2.79 3.18 -5.23
C THR A 91 3.23 2.14 -6.25
N VAL A 92 4.37 1.49 -5.99
CA VAL A 92 4.94 0.46 -6.89
C VAL A 92 4.13 -0.83 -6.81
N HIS A 93 3.99 -1.49 -7.94
CA HIS A 93 3.32 -2.78 -8.04
C HIS A 93 4.15 -3.77 -8.85
N TYR A 94 3.87 -5.05 -8.66
CA TYR A 94 4.59 -6.17 -9.25
C TYR A 94 3.60 -7.13 -9.89
N THR A 95 3.94 -7.57 -11.10
CA THR A 95 3.16 -8.53 -11.89
C THR A 95 4.08 -9.57 -12.48
N ASN A 96 3.51 -10.69 -12.93
CA ASN A 96 4.24 -11.65 -13.73
C ASN A 96 4.58 -11.06 -15.10
N GLN A 97 5.83 -10.71 -15.31
CA GLN A 97 6.36 -10.17 -16.56
C GLN A 97 7.41 -11.12 -17.12
N TYR A 98 7.77 -10.93 -18.37
CA TYR A 98 8.83 -11.71 -19.03
C TYR A 98 10.15 -11.74 -18.24
N PHE A 99 10.47 -10.62 -17.55
CA PHE A 99 11.51 -10.51 -16.53
C PHE A 99 10.86 -10.05 -15.22
N PRO A 100 10.37 -10.95 -14.37
CA PRO A 100 9.70 -10.57 -13.15
C PRO A 100 10.68 -9.87 -12.20
N LYS A 101 10.29 -8.66 -11.78
CA LYS A 101 11.02 -7.94 -10.72
C LYS A 101 10.57 -8.47 -9.36
N SER A 102 11.52 -8.63 -8.47
CA SER A 102 11.22 -8.99 -7.08
C SER A 102 10.71 -7.78 -6.31
N LEU A 103 9.65 -7.96 -5.53
CA LEU A 103 9.30 -7.05 -4.47
C LEU A 103 10.34 -7.18 -3.35
N ILE A 104 11.07 -6.13 -3.06
CA ILE A 104 12.09 -6.12 -2.01
C ILE A 104 11.51 -5.39 -0.80
N ILE A 105 11.53 -6.05 0.35
CA ILE A 105 11.12 -5.50 1.64
C ILE A 105 12.38 -5.43 2.51
N GLU A 106 12.80 -4.23 2.85
CA GLU A 106 13.94 -4.00 3.73
C GLU A 106 13.42 -3.51 5.09
N ASP A 107 13.80 -4.21 6.15
CA ASP A 107 13.45 -3.87 7.51
C ASP A 107 14.72 -3.80 8.38
N PHE A 108 15.22 -2.59 8.56
CA PHE A 108 16.35 -2.25 9.39
C PHE A 108 15.96 -1.54 10.69
N SER A 109 14.70 -1.70 11.09
CA SER A 109 14.19 -1.13 12.33
C SER A 109 14.80 -1.80 13.56
N TRP A 110 14.72 -1.11 14.69
CA TRP A 110 15.18 -1.63 15.99
C TRP A 110 14.15 -2.56 16.65
N GLU A 111 12.92 -2.58 16.15
CA GLU A 111 11.86 -3.43 16.68
C GLU A 111 12.13 -4.90 16.35
N ASN A 112 11.85 -5.77 17.32
CA ASN A 112 11.99 -7.22 17.15
C ASN A 112 10.85 -7.84 16.32
N VAL A 113 9.69 -7.18 16.25
CA VAL A 113 8.54 -7.64 15.48
C VAL A 113 8.00 -6.48 14.65
N ARG A 114 7.92 -6.71 13.35
CA ARG A 114 7.37 -5.74 12.39
C ARG A 114 6.28 -6.38 11.56
N THR A 115 5.36 -5.56 11.12
CA THR A 115 4.31 -5.98 10.20
C THR A 115 4.35 -5.17 8.91
N VAL A 116 4.26 -5.85 7.78
CA VAL A 116 4.15 -5.24 6.45
C VAL A 116 2.87 -5.75 5.80
N LYS A 117 2.06 -4.84 5.29
CA LYS A 117 0.82 -5.19 4.61
C LYS A 117 1.06 -5.34 3.11
N LEU A 118 0.79 -6.53 2.60
CA LEU A 118 0.84 -6.86 1.19
C LEU A 118 -0.58 -6.89 0.63
N GLN A 119 -0.77 -6.22 -0.48
CA GLN A 119 -2.01 -6.25 -1.25
C GLN A 119 -1.85 -7.24 -2.39
N ILE A 120 -2.70 -8.26 -2.41
CA ILE A 120 -2.81 -9.24 -3.49
C ILE A 120 -4.09 -8.91 -4.24
N ALA A 121 -3.96 -8.52 -5.49
CA ALA A 121 -5.06 -7.98 -6.28
C ALA A 121 -5.20 -8.70 -7.62
N ASN A 122 -6.42 -8.59 -8.17
CA ASN A 122 -6.72 -9.00 -9.52
C ASN A 122 -6.58 -7.80 -10.48
N GLY A 123 -5.79 -7.97 -11.52
CA GLY A 123 -5.66 -7.03 -12.64
C GLY A 123 -6.44 -7.47 -13.88
N GLY A 124 -7.37 -8.41 -13.76
CA GLY A 124 -8.19 -8.93 -14.84
C GLY A 124 -9.63 -9.25 -14.41
N GLN A 125 -10.36 -9.98 -15.25
CA GLN A 125 -11.70 -10.51 -14.92
C GLN A 125 -11.59 -11.85 -14.20
N GLY A 126 -12.67 -12.25 -13.51
CA GLY A 126 -12.73 -13.52 -12.77
C GLY A 126 -12.07 -13.43 -11.40
N THR A 127 -11.53 -14.53 -10.91
CA THR A 127 -10.96 -14.69 -9.57
C THR A 127 -9.50 -15.12 -9.66
N VAL A 128 -8.63 -14.48 -8.90
CA VAL A 128 -7.23 -14.90 -8.69
C VAL A 128 -7.21 -15.86 -7.52
N HIS A 129 -6.79 -17.11 -7.75
CA HIS A 129 -6.48 -18.09 -6.70
C HIS A 129 -4.98 -18.02 -6.45
N TRP A 130 -4.59 -17.67 -5.25
CA TRP A 130 -3.19 -17.43 -4.92
C TRP A 130 -2.71 -18.23 -3.71
N ASN A 131 -1.42 -18.52 -3.67
CA ASN A 131 -0.76 -19.10 -2.52
C ASN A 131 0.65 -18.51 -2.33
N ILE A 132 1.15 -18.55 -1.10
CA ILE A 132 2.49 -18.14 -0.72
C ILE A 132 3.36 -19.37 -0.55
N VAL A 133 4.50 -19.40 -1.25
CA VAL A 133 5.46 -20.51 -1.21
C VAL A 133 6.81 -19.96 -0.78
N LYS A 134 7.31 -20.41 0.37
CA LYS A 134 8.65 -20.06 0.86
C LYS A 134 9.72 -20.76 -0.01
N GLY A 135 10.87 -20.11 -0.18
CA GLY A 135 11.94 -20.63 -1.01
C GLY A 135 11.78 -20.26 -2.48
N ALA A 136 11.54 -18.98 -2.76
CA ALA A 136 11.37 -18.48 -4.10
C ALA A 136 12.55 -18.79 -5.01
N ARG A 137 12.23 -19.08 -6.25
CA ARG A 137 13.20 -19.21 -7.32
C ARG A 137 13.85 -17.86 -7.60
N LYS A 138 15.17 -17.79 -7.59
CA LYS A 138 15.86 -16.62 -8.14
C LYS A 138 15.73 -16.68 -9.67
N VAL A 139 15.04 -15.70 -10.24
CA VAL A 139 15.04 -15.53 -11.68
C VAL A 139 16.32 -14.79 -12.04
N GLY A 140 17.23 -15.47 -12.72
CA GLY A 140 18.46 -14.88 -13.23
C GLY A 140 18.19 -13.88 -14.35
N MET A 141 19.19 -13.07 -14.71
CA MET A 141 19.12 -12.15 -15.87
C MET A 141 18.88 -12.90 -17.21
N ASP A 142 19.10 -14.20 -17.22
CA ASP A 142 18.83 -15.12 -18.32
C ASP A 142 17.36 -15.61 -18.39
N GLY A 143 16.50 -15.13 -17.49
CA GLY A 143 15.10 -15.56 -17.38
C GLY A 143 14.91 -16.97 -16.82
N VAL A 144 16.00 -17.67 -16.45
CA VAL A 144 15.93 -19.02 -15.90
C VAL A 144 15.65 -18.97 -14.41
N SER A 145 14.55 -19.61 -14.02
CA SER A 145 14.18 -19.79 -12.63
C SER A 145 15.05 -20.88 -11.99
N ARG A 146 15.82 -20.52 -10.97
CA ARG A 146 16.63 -21.45 -10.18
C ARG A 146 16.08 -21.54 -8.77
N GLU A 147 16.02 -22.75 -8.21
CA GLU A 147 15.68 -22.92 -6.80
C GLU A 147 16.69 -22.16 -5.94
N SER A 148 16.19 -21.44 -4.97
CA SER A 148 17.04 -20.70 -4.03
C SER A 148 17.32 -21.60 -2.83
N ASP A 149 18.58 -21.77 -2.47
CA ASP A 149 19.04 -22.49 -1.28
C ASP A 149 18.59 -21.82 0.04
N THR A 150 17.86 -20.71 -0.04
CA THR A 150 17.44 -19.90 1.12
C THR A 150 16.11 -20.33 1.74
N ALA A 151 15.49 -21.43 1.27
CA ALA A 151 14.20 -21.94 1.82
C ALA A 151 14.29 -22.27 3.32
N GLU A 152 15.46 -22.68 3.80
CA GLU A 152 15.68 -23.14 5.17
C GLU A 152 15.67 -22.02 6.23
N ASN A 153 15.78 -20.75 5.83
CA ASN A 153 15.97 -19.63 6.76
C ASN A 153 14.76 -18.69 6.90
N CYS A 154 13.55 -19.13 6.54
CA CYS A 154 12.35 -18.28 6.56
C CYS A 154 11.44 -18.49 7.79
N GLU A 155 11.90 -19.12 8.86
CA GLU A 155 11.10 -19.36 10.08
C GLU A 155 10.75 -18.07 10.82
N TRP A 156 11.57 -17.04 10.67
CA TRP A 156 11.34 -15.72 11.24
C TRP A 156 10.29 -14.88 10.51
N ILE A 157 9.71 -15.43 9.44
CA ILE A 157 8.60 -14.80 8.70
C ILE A 157 7.32 -15.61 8.87
N ALA A 158 6.24 -14.91 9.24
CA ALA A 158 4.89 -15.46 9.29
C ALA A 158 3.94 -14.60 8.44
N PHE A 159 2.81 -15.19 8.06
CA PHE A 159 1.77 -14.53 7.27
C PHE A 159 0.41 -14.70 7.95
N SER A 160 -0.47 -13.72 7.79
CA SER A 160 -1.87 -13.82 8.25
C SER A 160 -2.67 -14.84 7.44
N ALA A 161 -2.29 -15.09 6.19
CA ALA A 161 -2.85 -16.13 5.33
C ALA A 161 -1.78 -16.64 4.36
N MET A 162 -1.79 -17.94 4.06
CA MET A 162 -0.86 -18.58 3.12
C MET A 162 -1.48 -18.81 1.74
N SER A 163 -2.79 -18.67 1.61
CA SER A 163 -3.53 -18.81 0.35
C SER A 163 -4.85 -18.07 0.43
N GLY A 164 -5.46 -17.79 -0.71
CA GLY A 164 -6.75 -17.16 -0.81
C GLY A 164 -7.28 -17.05 -2.23
N GLU A 165 -8.45 -16.45 -2.33
CA GLU A 165 -9.14 -16.18 -3.59
C GLU A 165 -9.59 -14.73 -3.58
N THR A 166 -9.19 -13.95 -4.59
CA THR A 166 -9.62 -12.56 -4.67
C THR A 166 -10.21 -12.21 -6.03
N LYS A 167 -11.32 -11.49 -6.02
CA LYS A 167 -11.93 -10.88 -7.21
C LYS A 167 -11.40 -9.48 -7.47
N LEU A 168 -11.13 -8.75 -6.40
CA LEU A 168 -10.65 -7.37 -6.47
C LEU A 168 -9.29 -7.24 -5.82
N GLN A 169 -9.22 -7.28 -4.48
CA GLN A 169 -8.02 -7.13 -3.70
C GLN A 169 -8.20 -7.69 -2.28
N ASP A 170 -7.22 -8.45 -1.81
CA ASP A 170 -7.06 -8.90 -0.44
C ASP A 170 -5.82 -8.26 0.20
N GLU A 171 -5.79 -8.22 1.52
CA GLU A 171 -4.63 -7.79 2.29
C GLU A 171 -4.08 -8.97 3.11
N VAL A 172 -2.79 -9.24 2.94
CA VAL A 172 -2.04 -10.22 3.73
C VAL A 172 -1.02 -9.49 4.57
N THR A 173 -1.03 -9.73 5.88
CA THR A 173 -0.01 -9.19 6.78
C THR A 173 1.19 -10.15 6.82
N LEU A 174 2.33 -9.65 6.38
CA LEU A 174 3.64 -10.25 6.60
C LEU A 174 4.13 -9.83 8.00
N ILE A 175 4.56 -10.79 8.82
CA ILE A 175 5.07 -10.57 10.17
C ILE A 175 6.55 -10.97 10.19
N ILE A 176 7.42 -10.02 10.45
CA ILE A 176 8.87 -10.19 10.57
C ILE A 176 9.20 -10.33 12.07
N LYS A 177 9.75 -11.47 12.49
CA LYS A 177 10.12 -11.80 13.86
C LYS A 177 11.63 -11.98 13.96
N LYS A 178 12.31 -11.00 14.55
CA LYS A 178 13.77 -10.99 14.63
C LYS A 178 14.33 -11.61 15.92
N GLU A 179 13.46 -12.13 16.79
CA GLU A 179 13.81 -12.61 18.12
C GLU A 179 14.96 -13.63 18.11
N ASN A 180 14.91 -14.57 17.16
CA ASN A 180 15.87 -15.67 17.03
C ASN A 180 16.99 -15.40 16.01
N LEU A 181 17.03 -14.20 15.45
CA LEU A 181 18.11 -13.83 14.50
C LEU A 181 19.37 -13.39 15.26
N PRO A 182 20.55 -13.63 14.67
CA PRO A 182 21.80 -13.11 15.21
C PRO A 182 21.82 -11.58 15.13
N PHE A 183 22.44 -10.94 16.12
CA PHE A 183 22.62 -9.49 16.12
C PHE A 183 23.58 -9.03 15.02
N ASN A 184 23.31 -7.85 14.46
CA ASN A 184 24.15 -7.12 13.51
C ASN A 184 24.54 -7.98 12.28
N LYS A 185 23.68 -8.91 11.90
CA LYS A 185 23.86 -9.75 10.72
C LYS A 185 22.68 -9.62 9.78
N MET A 186 22.97 -9.25 8.53
CA MET A 186 21.98 -9.26 7.46
C MET A 186 21.44 -10.68 7.25
N THR A 187 20.12 -10.81 7.28
CA THR A 187 19.40 -12.04 7.01
C THR A 187 18.39 -11.82 5.90
N GLU A 188 18.32 -12.74 4.96
CA GLU A 188 17.43 -12.69 3.81
C GLU A 188 16.50 -13.90 3.80
N CYS A 189 15.24 -13.70 3.44
CA CYS A 189 14.29 -14.75 3.12
C CYS A 189 13.59 -14.40 1.80
N SER A 190 13.39 -15.40 0.97
CA SER A 190 12.64 -15.27 -0.26
C SER A 190 11.39 -16.15 -0.26
N PHE A 191 10.32 -15.66 -0.88
CA PHE A 191 9.09 -16.40 -1.11
C PHE A 191 8.42 -15.93 -2.40
N GLU A 192 7.47 -16.69 -2.89
CA GLU A 192 6.64 -16.33 -4.04
C GLU A 192 5.18 -16.20 -3.64
N ILE A 193 4.51 -15.17 -4.16
CA ILE A 193 3.06 -15.13 -4.24
C ILE A 193 2.72 -15.59 -5.65
N ARG A 194 2.02 -16.72 -5.76
CA ARG A 194 1.80 -17.35 -7.07
C ARG A 194 0.39 -17.87 -7.27
N THR A 195 0.03 -17.98 -8.53
CA THR A 195 -1.14 -18.71 -9.06
C THR A 195 -0.63 -19.92 -9.83
N ASP A 196 -1.51 -20.64 -10.53
CA ASP A 196 -1.12 -21.75 -11.40
C ASP A 196 -0.24 -21.31 -12.59
N THR A 197 -0.37 -20.05 -13.04
CA THR A 197 0.29 -19.54 -14.24
C THR A 197 1.19 -18.32 -14.04
N GLU A 198 1.05 -17.63 -12.93
CA GLU A 198 1.75 -16.37 -12.64
C GLU A 198 2.41 -16.42 -11.26
N PHE A 199 3.48 -15.66 -11.08
CA PHE A 199 4.13 -15.51 -9.78
C PHE A 199 4.79 -14.13 -9.64
N VAL A 200 4.89 -13.67 -8.40
CA VAL A 200 5.64 -12.48 -8.00
C VAL A 200 6.62 -12.90 -6.91
N PRO A 201 7.94 -12.81 -7.17
CA PRO A 201 8.96 -13.11 -6.17
C PRO A 201 9.05 -11.96 -5.16
N VAL A 202 9.19 -12.30 -3.89
CA VAL A 202 9.35 -11.36 -2.78
C VAL A 202 10.63 -11.71 -2.01
N ILE A 203 11.43 -10.71 -1.73
CA ILE A 203 12.67 -10.83 -0.95
C ILE A 203 12.55 -9.94 0.27
N VAL A 204 12.67 -10.52 1.45
CA VAL A 204 12.71 -9.78 2.72
C VAL A 204 14.13 -9.79 3.23
N LYS A 205 14.67 -8.59 3.50
CA LYS A 205 15.98 -8.39 4.10
C LYS A 205 15.79 -7.72 5.44
N THR A 206 16.41 -8.26 6.46
CA THR A 206 16.34 -7.71 7.81
C THR A 206 17.66 -7.84 8.54
N GLU A 207 17.81 -7.02 9.57
CA GLU A 207 18.91 -7.08 10.49
C GLU A 207 18.39 -6.86 11.91
N LYS A 208 18.78 -7.74 12.84
CA LYS A 208 18.49 -7.52 14.26
C LYS A 208 19.54 -6.60 14.84
N LYS A 209 19.10 -5.43 15.34
CA LYS A 209 19.98 -4.45 15.98
C LYS A 209 20.16 -4.75 17.46
N GLU A 210 21.34 -4.48 17.99
CA GLU A 210 21.63 -4.61 19.42
C GLU A 210 21.33 -3.29 20.14
N SER A 211 20.24 -3.28 20.95
CA SER A 211 19.80 -2.07 21.64
C SER A 211 20.78 -1.52 22.67
N SER A 212 21.68 -2.37 23.20
CA SER A 212 22.72 -1.95 24.13
C SER A 212 23.74 -0.95 23.54
N GLN A 213 23.78 -0.81 22.22
CA GLN A 213 24.64 0.13 21.52
C GLN A 213 24.02 1.53 21.35
N ILE A 214 22.76 1.70 21.77
CA ILE A 214 22.09 3.01 21.67
C ILE A 214 22.32 3.74 23.01
N PRO A 215 22.99 4.91 23.02
CA PRO A 215 23.06 5.74 24.22
C PRO A 215 21.65 6.15 24.70
N ASP A 216 21.50 6.31 26.00
CA ASP A 216 20.26 6.86 26.55
C ASP A 216 19.91 8.21 25.89
N HIS A 217 18.63 8.48 25.74
CA HIS A 217 18.09 9.68 25.09
C HIS A 217 18.48 9.86 23.60
N THR A 218 18.85 8.78 22.91
CA THR A 218 19.13 8.81 21.47
C THR A 218 17.88 8.42 20.67
N PHE A 219 17.52 9.25 19.70
CA PHE A 219 16.48 8.90 18.72
C PHE A 219 17.13 8.14 17.57
N VAL A 220 16.58 6.96 17.28
CA VAL A 220 17.03 6.13 16.15
C VAL A 220 16.04 6.23 15.00
N PRO A 221 16.52 6.24 13.76
CA PRO A 221 15.62 6.24 12.62
C PRO A 221 14.93 4.89 12.48
N GLU A 222 13.66 4.92 12.13
CA GLU A 222 12.90 3.77 11.76
C GLU A 222 12.57 3.82 10.27
N ASN A 223 13.02 2.84 9.48
CA ASN A 223 12.86 2.84 8.03
C ASN A 223 13.31 4.16 7.35
N GLY A 224 14.40 4.76 7.85
CA GLY A 224 14.91 6.03 7.33
C GLY A 224 14.16 7.28 7.79
N ILE A 225 13.18 7.14 8.66
CA ILE A 225 12.38 8.25 9.19
C ILE A 225 12.75 8.49 10.66
N TYR A 226 13.06 9.73 11.01
CA TYR A 226 13.16 10.17 12.40
C TYR A 226 11.81 10.75 12.84
N ALA A 227 11.14 10.08 13.77
CA ALA A 227 9.91 10.58 14.41
C ALA A 227 10.24 10.97 15.85
N ILE A 228 10.24 12.26 16.14
CA ILE A 228 10.54 12.80 17.48
C ILE A 228 9.29 13.47 18.01
N ASN A 229 8.77 12.97 19.13
CA ASN A 229 7.67 13.63 19.83
C ASN A 229 8.20 14.90 20.50
N ALA A 230 7.51 16.02 20.31
CA ALA A 230 7.87 17.31 20.89
C ALA A 230 7.94 17.32 22.44
N GLN A 231 7.39 16.29 23.08
CA GLN A 231 7.49 16.12 24.55
C GLN A 231 8.85 15.54 25.00
N HIS A 232 9.62 14.96 24.10
CA HIS A 232 10.90 14.29 24.38
C HIS A 232 12.08 15.27 24.24
N PHE A 233 12.01 16.46 24.84
CA PHE A 233 13.13 17.39 24.89
C PHE A 233 13.93 17.24 26.19
N SER A 234 15.24 17.36 26.11
CA SER A 234 16.14 17.28 27.25
C SER A 234 16.37 18.66 27.90
N GLU A 235 16.25 19.73 27.12
CA GLU A 235 16.46 21.11 27.59
C GLU A 235 15.39 22.04 27.04
N LYS A 236 14.99 23.00 27.86
CA LYS A 236 14.04 24.06 27.50
C LYS A 236 14.69 25.41 27.74
N ALA A 237 14.74 26.25 26.71
CA ALA A 237 15.07 27.67 26.85
C ALA A 237 13.80 28.51 26.83
N GLU A 238 13.63 29.41 27.76
CA GLU A 238 12.53 30.37 27.70
C GLU A 238 12.86 31.46 26.68
N ALA A 239 11.92 31.70 25.75
CA ALA A 239 12.05 32.85 24.86
C ALA A 239 11.76 34.13 25.64
N VAL A 240 12.73 35.03 25.66
CA VAL A 240 12.52 36.41 26.15
C VAL A 240 12.02 37.22 24.95
N PHE A 241 10.76 37.66 25.01
CA PHE A 241 10.16 38.58 24.02
C PHE A 241 10.33 40.01 24.49
#